data_f5f2b79ed4c06023346347cac61c409c
#
_entry.id   f5f2b79ed4c06023346347cac61c409c
#
_cell.length_a   1.000
_cell.length_b   1.000
_cell.length_c   1.000
_cell.angle_alpha   90.00
_cell.angle_beta   90.00
_cell.angle_gamma   90.00
#
_symmetry.space_group_name_H-M   'P 1'
#
loop_
_entity.id
_entity.type
_entity.pdbx_description
1 polymer ?
#
loop_
_entity_poly.entity_id
_entity_poly.type
_entity_poly.pdbx_seq_one_letter_code
_entity_poly.pdbx_strand_id
1 'polypeptide(L)'
;MNLLRKGEYHAFEAAGAPYVYLVPSAAVFRLDEASIAVLDALGDADLEPNELVRGLSDRFPVADVRATVEDLLNVRALRLVDKPVEPPVAAPPRKRIPLTTLVMNVTSKCNLACTYCYEYGEDKITEPSRKPRFMNEETARQSVDFMFAEAGDSPMVHLTFFGGETLLNFKVLRSALAYAREKGETLGKTVDASLTTNATLLREEIIDWIVENDVGVTVSMDGGKEQQDRFRVFNNGMGSYDVVLPNIRMLLERHRRRPVGARVKIGRAHV
;
A
#
# COMPACT_ATOMS: atom_id res chain seq x y z
N MET A 1 -1.63 44.80 -2.01
CA MET A 1 -2.94 44.33 -2.49
C MET A 1 -3.06 42.85 -2.13
N ASN A 2 -4.08 42.50 -1.35
CA ASN A 2 -4.23 41.07 -0.94
C ASN A 2 -4.91 40.28 -2.06
N LEU A 3 -4.14 39.81 -3.05
CA LEU A 3 -4.69 39.01 -4.14
C LEU A 3 -5.01 37.58 -3.65
N LEU A 4 -6.14 37.05 -4.12
CA LEU A 4 -6.55 35.67 -3.93
C LEU A 4 -5.92 34.79 -5.00
N ARG A 5 -5.47 33.61 -4.60
CA ARG A 5 -4.95 32.53 -5.47
C ARG A 5 -5.50 31.20 -5.03
N LYS A 6 -5.68 30.27 -5.96
CA LYS A 6 -6.00 28.87 -5.66
C LYS A 6 -4.95 28.25 -4.73
N GLY A 7 -5.41 27.51 -3.74
CA GLY A 7 -4.57 26.63 -2.95
C GLY A 7 -4.22 25.33 -3.70
N GLU A 8 -3.53 24.42 -3.02
CA GLU A 8 -3.24 23.09 -3.59
C GLU A 8 -4.39 22.14 -3.29
N TYR A 9 -5.22 21.88 -4.30
CA TYR A 9 -6.34 20.95 -4.18
C TYR A 9 -6.59 20.17 -5.47
N HIS A 10 -7.32 19.07 -5.33
CA HIS A 10 -7.84 18.28 -6.44
C HIS A 10 -9.36 18.23 -6.37
N ALA A 11 -10.03 18.77 -7.41
CA ALA A 11 -11.48 18.69 -7.55
C ALA A 11 -11.89 17.38 -8.22
N PHE A 12 -12.96 16.74 -7.74
CA PHE A 12 -13.47 15.48 -8.27
C PHE A 12 -14.98 15.34 -8.02
N GLU A 13 -15.62 14.43 -8.76
CA GLU A 13 -17.01 14.05 -8.54
C GLU A 13 -17.11 12.70 -7.87
N ALA A 14 -17.99 12.57 -6.89
CA ALA A 14 -18.32 11.31 -6.24
C ALA A 14 -19.79 11.27 -5.83
N ALA A 15 -20.47 10.16 -6.03
CA ALA A 15 -21.88 9.95 -5.69
C ALA A 15 -22.80 11.06 -6.25
N GLY A 16 -22.49 11.59 -7.44
CA GLY A 16 -23.27 12.64 -8.10
C GLY A 16 -23.13 14.02 -7.47
N ALA A 17 -22.08 14.29 -6.69
CA ALA A 17 -21.79 15.57 -6.08
C ALA A 17 -20.32 15.98 -6.27
N PRO A 18 -20.04 17.30 -6.36
CA PRO A 18 -18.69 17.83 -6.47
C PRO A 18 -17.99 17.88 -5.12
N TYR A 19 -16.72 17.51 -5.09
CA TYR A 19 -15.85 17.54 -3.92
C TYR A 19 -14.50 18.15 -4.24
N VAL A 20 -13.83 18.61 -3.19
CA VAL A 20 -12.43 19.03 -3.24
C VAL A 20 -11.62 18.26 -2.21
N TYR A 21 -10.48 17.74 -2.64
CA TYR A 21 -9.44 17.18 -1.76
C TYR A 21 -8.33 18.21 -1.57
N LEU A 22 -8.10 18.63 -0.36
CA LEU A 22 -7.06 19.62 -0.01
C LEU A 22 -5.75 18.91 0.27
N VAL A 23 -4.73 19.14 -0.56
CA VAL A 23 -3.42 18.49 -0.43
C VAL A 23 -2.75 18.76 0.92
N PRO A 24 -2.72 20.00 1.47
CA PRO A 24 -2.00 20.29 2.70
C PRO A 24 -2.59 19.64 3.96
N SER A 25 -3.93 19.46 4.00
CA SER A 25 -4.64 18.94 5.17
C SER A 25 -5.13 17.50 5.02
N ALA A 26 -5.07 16.95 3.79
CA ALA A 26 -5.70 15.69 3.41
C ALA A 26 -7.22 15.66 3.70
N ALA A 27 -7.86 16.82 3.80
CA ALA A 27 -9.29 16.94 4.05
C ALA A 27 -10.09 16.89 2.76
N VAL A 28 -11.31 16.35 2.83
CA VAL A 28 -12.26 16.31 1.72
C VAL A 28 -13.50 17.10 2.11
N PHE A 29 -13.90 18.02 1.24
CA PHE A 29 -15.11 18.81 1.43
C PHE A 29 -16.02 18.68 0.21
N ARG A 30 -17.33 18.62 0.45
CA ARG A 30 -18.32 18.76 -0.60
C ARG A 30 -18.43 20.25 -0.96
N LEU A 31 -18.44 20.55 -2.25
CA LEU A 31 -18.61 21.91 -2.74
C LEU A 31 -20.11 22.20 -2.96
N ASP A 32 -20.54 23.39 -2.57
CA ASP A 32 -21.81 23.98 -2.98
C ASP A 32 -21.65 24.83 -4.24
N GLU A 33 -22.75 25.34 -4.77
CA GLU A 33 -22.77 26.13 -6.01
C GLU A 33 -21.94 27.42 -5.88
N ALA A 34 -21.93 28.06 -4.71
CA ALA A 34 -21.17 29.27 -4.47
C ALA A 34 -19.66 28.99 -4.43
N SER A 35 -19.24 27.89 -3.75
CA SER A 35 -17.85 27.47 -3.70
C SER A 35 -17.31 27.13 -5.09
N ILE A 36 -18.09 26.40 -5.89
CA ILE A 36 -17.73 26.08 -7.28
C ILE A 36 -17.54 27.34 -8.09
N ALA A 37 -18.53 28.27 -8.02
CA ALA A 37 -18.47 29.51 -8.78
C ALA A 37 -17.28 30.40 -8.38
N VAL A 38 -16.92 30.43 -7.09
CA VAL A 38 -15.75 31.19 -6.60
C VAL A 38 -14.45 30.53 -7.13
N LEU A 39 -14.33 29.21 -7.06
CA LEU A 39 -13.13 28.51 -7.52
C LEU A 39 -12.96 28.59 -9.05
N ASP A 40 -14.07 28.54 -9.81
CA ASP A 40 -14.06 28.64 -11.27
C ASP A 40 -13.72 30.07 -11.71
N ALA A 41 -14.33 31.10 -11.07
CA ALA A 41 -14.09 32.49 -11.40
C ALA A 41 -12.63 32.92 -11.17
N LEU A 42 -11.97 32.33 -10.18
CA LEU A 42 -10.56 32.62 -9.93
C LEU A 42 -9.65 32.03 -11.03
N GLY A 43 -10.03 30.94 -11.68
CA GLY A 43 -9.21 30.30 -12.71
C GLY A 43 -7.77 30.02 -12.22
N ASP A 44 -6.79 30.30 -13.07
CA ASP A 44 -5.36 30.23 -12.73
C ASP A 44 -4.74 31.62 -12.47
N ALA A 45 -5.57 32.68 -12.45
CA ALA A 45 -5.12 34.04 -12.25
C ALA A 45 -5.27 34.48 -10.79
N ASP A 46 -4.44 35.44 -10.38
CA ASP A 46 -4.61 36.12 -9.09
C ASP A 46 -5.66 37.20 -9.23
N LEU A 47 -6.67 37.22 -8.36
CA LEU A 47 -7.76 38.22 -8.41
C LEU A 47 -7.90 38.97 -7.08
N GLU A 48 -8.30 40.22 -7.18
CA GLU A 48 -8.73 40.97 -5.99
C GLU A 48 -10.06 40.45 -5.44
N PRO A 49 -10.20 40.29 -4.09
CA PRO A 49 -11.46 39.82 -3.49
C PRO A 49 -12.69 40.62 -3.95
N ASN A 50 -12.55 41.94 -4.12
CA ASN A 50 -13.65 42.77 -4.57
C ASN A 50 -13.99 42.62 -6.07
N GLU A 51 -13.02 42.22 -6.89
CA GLU A 51 -13.26 41.87 -8.30
C GLU A 51 -14.04 40.59 -8.41
N LEU A 52 -13.62 39.56 -7.65
CA LEU A 52 -14.30 38.28 -7.57
C LEU A 52 -15.76 38.44 -7.11
N VAL A 53 -15.99 39.23 -6.04
CA VAL A 53 -17.32 39.50 -5.53
C VAL A 53 -18.19 40.24 -6.58
N ARG A 54 -17.63 41.22 -7.29
CA ARG A 54 -18.38 41.95 -8.36
C ARG A 54 -18.73 41.00 -9.52
N GLY A 55 -17.80 40.13 -9.91
CA GLY A 55 -18.02 39.16 -11.01
C GLY A 55 -19.10 38.14 -10.72
N LEU A 56 -19.42 37.87 -9.45
CA LEU A 56 -20.42 36.89 -9.03
C LEU A 56 -21.71 37.50 -8.49
N SER A 57 -21.79 38.83 -8.39
CA SER A 57 -22.93 39.58 -7.79
C SER A 57 -24.26 39.41 -8.52
N ASP A 58 -24.24 39.04 -9.81
CA ASP A 58 -25.45 38.75 -10.60
C ASP A 58 -26.03 37.33 -10.31
N ARG A 59 -25.24 36.45 -9.72
CA ARG A 59 -25.63 35.08 -9.43
C ARG A 59 -25.86 34.79 -7.95
N PHE A 60 -25.12 35.47 -7.09
CA PHE A 60 -25.14 35.27 -5.64
C PHE A 60 -25.16 36.57 -4.87
N PRO A 61 -25.83 36.64 -3.71
CA PRO A 61 -25.75 37.78 -2.82
C PRO A 61 -24.30 38.10 -2.42
N VAL A 62 -23.92 39.37 -2.40
CA VAL A 62 -22.55 39.79 -2.06
C VAL A 62 -22.07 39.24 -0.72
N ALA A 63 -22.98 39.18 0.27
CA ALA A 63 -22.67 38.64 1.60
C ALA A 63 -22.28 37.15 1.53
N ASP A 64 -22.99 36.35 0.71
CA ASP A 64 -22.76 34.94 0.58
C ASP A 64 -21.41 34.64 -0.14
N VAL A 65 -21.10 35.41 -1.20
CA VAL A 65 -19.80 35.30 -1.89
C VAL A 65 -18.65 35.63 -0.93
N ARG A 66 -18.79 36.66 -0.10
CA ARG A 66 -17.77 37.01 0.89
C ARG A 66 -17.58 35.93 1.94
N ALA A 67 -18.67 35.35 2.46
CA ALA A 67 -18.62 34.25 3.42
C ALA A 67 -17.94 33.01 2.78
N THR A 68 -18.32 32.63 1.56
CA THR A 68 -17.71 31.54 0.81
C THR A 68 -16.20 31.73 0.60
N VAL A 69 -15.77 32.96 0.24
CA VAL A 69 -14.33 33.28 0.10
C VAL A 69 -13.61 33.13 1.44
N GLU A 70 -14.20 33.55 2.55
CA GLU A 70 -13.64 33.42 3.89
C GLU A 70 -13.52 31.92 4.29
N ASP A 71 -14.56 31.13 4.04
CA ASP A 71 -14.56 29.68 4.31
C ASP A 71 -13.49 28.96 3.49
N LEU A 72 -13.37 29.27 2.21
CA LEU A 72 -12.37 28.68 1.33
C LEU A 72 -10.94 29.10 1.72
N LEU A 73 -10.73 30.29 2.26
CA LEU A 73 -9.46 30.74 2.85
C LEU A 73 -9.16 29.99 4.15
N ASN A 74 -10.16 29.81 5.02
CA ASN A 74 -10.01 29.12 6.29
C ASN A 74 -9.60 27.64 6.09
N VAL A 75 -10.19 26.97 5.11
CA VAL A 75 -9.83 25.59 4.74
C VAL A 75 -8.60 25.50 3.84
N ARG A 76 -8.03 26.64 3.40
CA ARG A 76 -6.87 26.74 2.49
C ARG A 76 -7.11 26.22 1.06
N ALA A 77 -8.36 26.16 0.63
CA ALA A 77 -8.70 26.00 -0.78
C ALA A 77 -8.38 27.27 -1.58
N LEU A 78 -8.39 28.43 -0.91
CA LEU A 78 -7.83 29.70 -1.38
C LEU A 78 -6.69 30.16 -0.47
N ARG A 79 -5.83 31.04 -0.98
CA ARG A 79 -4.77 31.71 -0.22
C ARG A 79 -4.58 33.15 -0.66
N LEU A 80 -4.03 33.97 0.22
CA LEU A 80 -3.56 35.31 -0.12
C LEU A 80 -2.12 35.25 -0.64
N VAL A 81 -1.87 35.90 -1.78
CA VAL A 81 -0.56 35.85 -2.47
C VAL A 81 0.56 36.40 -1.58
N ASP A 82 0.26 37.51 -0.88
CA ASP A 82 1.26 38.22 -0.07
C ASP A 82 1.45 37.66 1.35
N LYS A 83 0.65 36.66 1.74
CA LYS A 83 0.88 35.96 3.00
C LYS A 83 1.74 34.75 2.76
N PRO A 84 2.88 34.61 3.46
CA PRO A 84 3.64 33.38 3.44
C PRO A 84 2.70 32.23 3.81
N VAL A 85 2.80 31.13 3.06
CA VAL A 85 2.15 29.88 3.46
C VAL A 85 2.76 29.52 4.79
N GLU A 86 2.03 29.76 5.90
CA GLU A 86 2.49 29.25 7.18
C GLU A 86 2.67 27.75 7.03
N PRO A 87 3.87 27.23 7.30
CA PRO A 87 4.05 25.77 7.33
C PRO A 87 2.97 25.20 8.26
N PRO A 88 2.40 24.03 7.95
CA PRO A 88 1.47 23.40 8.85
C PRO A 88 2.11 23.43 10.25
N VAL A 89 1.32 23.84 11.25
CA VAL A 89 1.80 23.93 12.65
C VAL A 89 2.67 22.72 12.90
N ALA A 90 3.94 22.95 13.25
CA ALA A 90 4.90 21.86 13.41
C ALA A 90 4.24 20.81 14.30
N ALA A 91 3.94 19.67 13.74
CA ALA A 91 3.38 18.57 14.52
C ALA A 91 4.30 18.37 15.73
N PRO A 92 3.76 18.18 16.94
CA PRO A 92 4.60 17.91 18.09
C PRO A 92 5.59 16.81 17.73
N PRO A 93 6.84 16.86 18.23
CA PRO A 93 7.87 15.91 17.85
C PRO A 93 7.30 14.50 17.95
N ARG A 94 7.21 13.83 16.81
CA ARG A 94 6.61 12.50 16.74
C ARG A 94 7.42 11.60 17.67
N LYS A 95 6.76 11.00 18.64
CA LYS A 95 7.38 9.87 19.36
C LYS A 95 7.85 8.88 18.28
N ARG A 96 9.11 8.45 18.39
CA ARG A 96 9.65 7.44 17.47
C ARG A 96 8.73 6.23 17.50
N ILE A 97 8.08 5.94 16.38
CA ILE A 97 7.21 4.77 16.25
C ILE A 97 8.14 3.56 16.07
N PRO A 98 8.06 2.55 16.92
CA PRO A 98 8.90 1.36 16.79
C PRO A 98 8.58 0.62 15.50
N LEU A 99 9.61 0.06 14.86
CA LEU A 99 9.45 -0.84 13.72
C LEU A 99 9.03 -2.23 14.23
N THR A 100 7.76 -2.55 14.13
CA THR A 100 7.22 -3.83 14.62
C THR A 100 7.04 -4.88 13.52
N THR A 101 7.13 -4.48 12.25
CA THR A 101 6.97 -5.39 11.10
C THR A 101 8.09 -5.19 10.11
N LEU A 102 8.74 -6.28 9.72
CA LEU A 102 9.73 -6.32 8.65
C LEU A 102 9.20 -7.19 7.51
N VAL A 103 9.07 -6.62 6.31
CA VAL A 103 8.80 -7.37 5.09
C VAL A 103 10.11 -7.69 4.39
N MET A 104 10.44 -8.97 4.30
CA MET A 104 11.69 -9.45 3.75
C MET A 104 11.46 -10.02 2.34
N ASN A 105 11.88 -9.30 1.31
CA ASN A 105 11.87 -9.79 -0.08
C ASN A 105 13.03 -10.76 -0.29
N VAL A 106 12.78 -12.05 -0.08
CA VAL A 106 13.83 -13.08 -0.09
C VAL A 106 14.32 -13.44 -1.48
N THR A 107 13.56 -13.14 -2.51
CA THR A 107 13.97 -13.31 -3.92
C THR A 107 13.12 -12.47 -4.85
N SER A 108 13.74 -11.95 -5.91
CA SER A 108 13.01 -11.36 -7.03
C SER A 108 12.65 -12.38 -8.12
N LYS A 109 13.03 -13.66 -7.99
CA LYS A 109 12.67 -14.71 -8.94
C LYS A 109 11.29 -15.27 -8.66
N CYS A 110 10.51 -15.49 -9.73
CA CYS A 110 9.26 -16.25 -9.68
C CYS A 110 9.28 -17.40 -10.69
N ASN A 111 8.56 -18.46 -10.40
CA ASN A 111 8.36 -19.60 -11.30
C ASN A 111 7.05 -19.49 -12.11
N LEU A 112 6.25 -18.46 -11.87
CA LEU A 112 5.10 -18.09 -12.69
C LEU A 112 5.40 -16.81 -13.48
N ALA A 113 4.66 -16.63 -14.59
CA ALA A 113 4.67 -15.45 -15.47
C ALA A 113 3.27 -14.84 -15.53
N CYS A 114 2.74 -14.45 -14.36
CA CYS A 114 1.40 -13.85 -14.29
C CYS A 114 1.34 -12.57 -15.12
N THR A 115 0.36 -12.44 -16.03
CA THR A 115 0.30 -11.35 -17.01
C THR A 115 0.15 -9.97 -16.37
N TYR A 116 -0.53 -9.88 -15.23
CA TYR A 116 -0.70 -8.64 -14.45
C TYR A 116 0.40 -8.40 -13.40
N CYS A 117 1.48 -9.16 -13.41
CA CYS A 117 2.54 -8.99 -12.43
C CYS A 117 3.26 -7.65 -12.65
N TYR A 118 3.27 -6.80 -11.63
CA TYR A 118 3.96 -5.51 -11.70
C TYR A 118 5.50 -5.64 -11.86
N GLU A 119 6.04 -6.82 -11.59
CA GLU A 119 7.48 -7.10 -11.69
C GLU A 119 7.84 -7.80 -13.02
N TYR A 120 6.99 -8.69 -13.53
CA TYR A 120 7.30 -9.52 -14.70
C TYR A 120 6.21 -9.52 -15.78
N GLY A 121 5.03 -8.96 -15.51
CA GLY A 121 3.90 -8.94 -16.42
C GLY A 121 3.98 -7.88 -17.51
N GLU A 122 2.88 -7.67 -18.21
CA GLU A 122 2.75 -6.67 -19.26
C GLU A 122 2.84 -5.25 -18.72
N ASP A 123 2.24 -4.99 -17.53
CA ASP A 123 2.23 -3.70 -16.85
C ASP A 123 3.41 -3.55 -15.87
N LYS A 124 4.55 -4.15 -16.18
CA LYS A 124 5.71 -4.10 -15.29
C LYS A 124 6.23 -2.67 -15.10
N ILE A 125 6.54 -2.35 -13.86
CA ILE A 125 7.14 -1.06 -13.47
C ILE A 125 8.65 -1.17 -13.21
N THR A 126 9.20 -2.38 -13.28
CA THR A 126 10.63 -2.64 -13.10
C THR A 126 11.32 -2.82 -14.42
N GLU A 127 12.57 -2.32 -14.54
CA GLU A 127 13.36 -2.52 -15.76
C GLU A 127 13.75 -3.99 -15.95
N PRO A 128 13.66 -4.54 -17.19
CA PRO A 128 13.95 -5.95 -17.49
C PRO A 128 15.40 -6.38 -17.27
N SER A 129 16.32 -5.42 -17.11
CA SER A 129 17.77 -5.67 -17.10
C SER A 129 18.32 -6.23 -15.78
N ARG A 130 17.51 -6.28 -14.71
CA ARG A 130 17.98 -6.84 -13.45
C ARG A 130 17.86 -8.36 -13.45
N LYS A 131 19.01 -9.04 -13.39
CA LYS A 131 19.04 -10.49 -13.15
C LYS A 131 18.32 -10.82 -11.84
N PRO A 132 17.47 -11.87 -11.80
CA PRO A 132 16.83 -12.31 -10.58
C PRO A 132 17.87 -12.54 -9.48
N ARG A 133 17.57 -12.04 -8.29
CA ARG A 133 18.47 -12.14 -7.13
C ARG A 133 17.80 -12.96 -6.04
N PHE A 134 18.61 -13.70 -5.33
CA PHE A 134 18.25 -14.38 -4.10
C PHE A 134 18.93 -13.68 -2.94
N MET A 135 18.18 -13.42 -1.86
CA MET A 135 18.76 -12.94 -0.61
C MET A 135 19.66 -14.04 -0.05
N ASN A 136 20.83 -13.67 0.43
CA ASN A 136 21.72 -14.57 1.14
C ASN A 136 21.42 -14.55 2.66
N GLU A 137 21.97 -15.53 3.39
CA GLU A 137 21.73 -15.67 4.83
C GLU A 137 22.29 -14.48 5.63
N GLU A 138 23.39 -13.90 5.20
CA GLU A 138 24.00 -12.75 5.85
C GLU A 138 23.10 -11.51 5.77
N THR A 139 22.59 -11.19 4.58
CA THR A 139 21.62 -10.10 4.40
C THR A 139 20.34 -10.34 5.22
N ALA A 140 19.88 -11.59 5.29
CA ALA A 140 18.71 -11.93 6.10
C ALA A 140 18.96 -11.69 7.60
N ARG A 141 20.13 -12.08 8.13
CA ARG A 141 20.54 -11.83 9.52
C ARG A 141 20.64 -10.33 9.82
N GLN A 142 21.30 -9.57 8.97
CA GLN A 142 21.42 -8.12 9.11
C GLN A 142 20.05 -7.42 9.11
N SER A 143 19.10 -7.92 8.30
CA SER A 143 17.72 -7.41 8.27
C SER A 143 16.98 -7.71 9.58
N VAL A 144 17.17 -8.90 10.15
CA VAL A 144 16.62 -9.25 11.48
C VAL A 144 17.26 -8.38 12.57
N ASP A 145 18.57 -8.17 12.51
CA ASP A 145 19.27 -7.29 13.47
C ASP A 145 18.73 -5.88 13.43
N PHE A 146 18.52 -5.33 12.23
CA PHE A 146 17.90 -4.03 12.03
C PHE A 146 16.49 -3.98 12.63
N MET A 147 15.64 -4.99 12.37
CA MET A 147 14.29 -5.05 12.92
C MET A 147 14.31 -4.94 14.46
N PHE A 148 15.17 -5.71 15.13
CA PHE A 148 15.24 -5.67 16.59
C PHE A 148 15.83 -4.37 17.14
N ALA A 149 16.80 -3.77 16.44
CA ALA A 149 17.37 -2.47 16.81
C ALA A 149 16.33 -1.34 16.77
N GLU A 150 15.39 -1.43 15.83
CA GLU A 150 14.35 -0.42 15.63
C GLU A 150 13.02 -0.74 16.37
N ALA A 151 12.88 -1.95 16.91
CA ALA A 151 11.64 -2.38 17.57
C ALA A 151 11.36 -1.66 18.92
N GLY A 152 12.34 -0.96 19.50
CA GLY A 152 12.18 -0.27 20.79
C GLY A 152 11.65 -1.21 21.86
N ASP A 153 10.70 -0.75 22.66
CA ASP A 153 10.09 -1.51 23.76
C ASP A 153 8.93 -2.43 23.32
N SER A 154 8.69 -2.58 22.01
CA SER A 154 7.63 -3.47 21.54
C SER A 154 7.86 -4.90 22.03
N PRO A 155 6.88 -5.55 22.67
CA PRO A 155 7.01 -6.93 23.16
C PRO A 155 6.99 -7.97 22.04
N MET A 156 6.57 -7.57 20.84
CA MET A 156 6.43 -8.47 19.67
C MET A 156 6.91 -7.79 18.40
N VAL A 157 7.52 -8.58 17.52
CA VAL A 157 7.87 -8.20 16.16
C VAL A 157 7.28 -9.20 15.16
N HIS A 158 6.98 -8.73 13.96
CA HIS A 158 6.40 -9.55 12.90
C HIS A 158 7.35 -9.60 11.69
N LEU A 159 7.68 -10.81 11.26
CA LEU A 159 8.54 -11.09 10.10
C LEU A 159 7.69 -11.63 8.96
N THR A 160 7.54 -10.87 7.88
CA THR A 160 6.79 -11.28 6.69
C THR A 160 7.76 -11.64 5.58
N PHE A 161 7.70 -12.88 5.11
CA PHE A 161 8.46 -13.31 3.94
C PHE A 161 7.67 -13.07 2.66
N PHE A 162 8.30 -12.42 1.71
CA PHE A 162 7.73 -12.01 0.44
C PHE A 162 8.74 -12.15 -0.70
N GLY A 163 8.32 -11.85 -1.94
CA GLY A 163 9.19 -11.82 -3.12
C GLY A 163 8.44 -12.22 -4.38
N GLY A 164 9.16 -12.60 -5.43
CA GLY A 164 8.55 -13.18 -6.63
C GLY A 164 7.78 -14.46 -6.27
N GLU A 165 8.47 -15.56 -6.03
CA GLU A 165 7.93 -16.72 -5.30
C GLU A 165 8.80 -17.02 -4.09
N THR A 166 8.23 -16.78 -2.93
CA THR A 166 8.92 -16.81 -1.64
C THR A 166 9.59 -18.15 -1.36
N LEU A 167 8.92 -19.25 -1.68
CA LEU A 167 9.41 -20.61 -1.41
C LEU A 167 10.59 -21.05 -2.30
N LEU A 168 10.94 -20.28 -3.34
CA LEU A 168 12.18 -20.51 -4.09
C LEU A 168 13.44 -20.31 -3.24
N ASN A 169 13.35 -19.51 -2.17
CA ASN A 169 14.46 -19.28 -1.25
C ASN A 169 14.17 -19.84 0.15
N PHE A 170 13.56 -21.02 0.20
CA PHE A 170 13.11 -21.66 1.44
C PHE A 170 14.22 -21.84 2.48
N LYS A 171 15.45 -22.06 2.05
CA LYS A 171 16.62 -22.17 2.94
C LYS A 171 16.80 -20.90 3.78
N VAL A 172 16.71 -19.74 3.14
CA VAL A 172 16.85 -18.43 3.82
C VAL A 172 15.68 -18.14 4.75
N LEU A 173 14.44 -18.54 4.36
CA LEU A 173 13.30 -18.42 5.27
C LEU A 173 13.54 -19.14 6.59
N ARG A 174 13.97 -20.40 6.50
CA ARG A 174 14.26 -21.23 7.68
C ARG A 174 15.34 -20.63 8.57
N SER A 175 16.46 -20.23 7.95
CA SER A 175 17.59 -19.63 8.66
C SER A 175 17.20 -18.30 9.33
N ALA A 176 16.48 -17.42 8.61
CA ALA A 176 16.06 -16.12 9.12
C ALA A 176 15.07 -16.24 10.29
N LEU A 177 14.08 -17.15 10.17
CA LEU A 177 13.10 -17.33 11.25
C LEU A 177 13.74 -17.94 12.50
N ALA A 178 14.61 -18.95 12.33
CA ALA A 178 15.34 -19.54 13.45
C ALA A 178 16.17 -18.49 14.19
N TYR A 179 16.95 -17.69 13.44
CA TYR A 179 17.76 -16.61 14.01
C TYR A 179 16.90 -15.52 14.69
N ALA A 180 15.78 -15.14 14.07
CA ALA A 180 14.90 -14.14 14.64
C ALA A 180 14.31 -14.61 15.99
N ARG A 181 13.93 -15.88 16.09
CA ARG A 181 13.39 -16.46 17.35
C ARG A 181 14.43 -16.53 18.45
N GLU A 182 15.62 -17.06 18.15
CA GLU A 182 16.73 -17.09 19.10
C GLU A 182 17.04 -15.69 19.66
N LYS A 183 17.10 -14.70 18.77
CA LYS A 183 17.31 -13.33 19.18
C LYS A 183 16.13 -12.74 19.96
N GLY A 184 14.91 -13.06 19.56
CA GLY A 184 13.69 -12.68 20.27
C GLY A 184 13.67 -13.20 21.71
N GLU A 185 13.98 -14.48 21.90
CA GLU A 185 14.10 -15.09 23.23
C GLU A 185 15.13 -14.35 24.09
N THR A 186 16.32 -14.08 23.53
CA THR A 186 17.39 -13.33 24.24
C THR A 186 16.94 -11.93 24.66
N LEU A 187 16.09 -11.26 23.84
CA LEU A 187 15.61 -9.91 24.09
C LEU A 187 14.24 -9.85 24.79
N GLY A 188 13.66 -10.98 25.17
CA GLY A 188 12.33 -11.06 25.78
C GLY A 188 11.20 -10.63 24.85
N LYS A 189 11.37 -10.81 23.52
CA LYS A 189 10.40 -10.41 22.50
C LYS A 189 9.84 -11.62 21.75
N THR A 190 8.54 -11.62 21.51
CA THR A 190 7.89 -12.63 20.67
C THR A 190 8.10 -12.33 19.19
N VAL A 191 8.39 -13.37 18.41
CA VAL A 191 8.50 -13.29 16.95
C VAL A 191 7.32 -14.01 16.31
N ASP A 192 6.43 -13.26 15.69
CA ASP A 192 5.42 -13.80 14.79
C ASP A 192 5.94 -13.80 13.36
N ALA A 193 5.48 -14.76 12.52
CA ALA A 193 5.94 -14.87 11.15
C ALA A 193 4.83 -15.22 10.18
N SER A 194 4.93 -14.69 8.97
CA SER A 194 4.03 -15.04 7.85
C SER A 194 4.77 -15.08 6.52
N LEU A 195 4.15 -15.73 5.53
CA LEU A 195 4.64 -15.75 4.16
C LEU A 195 3.50 -15.61 3.16
N THR A 196 3.83 -15.09 1.98
CA THR A 196 2.94 -15.10 0.80
C THR A 196 3.55 -16.00 -0.27
N THR A 197 2.75 -16.89 -0.85
CA THR A 197 3.19 -17.83 -1.89
C THR A 197 2.13 -17.99 -2.98
N ASN A 198 2.57 -18.34 -4.19
CA ASN A 198 1.69 -18.79 -5.27
C ASN A 198 1.29 -20.27 -5.13
N ALA A 199 1.72 -20.93 -4.07
CA ALA A 199 1.45 -22.33 -3.70
C ALA A 199 1.94 -23.43 -4.66
N THR A 200 2.61 -23.08 -5.75
CA THR A 200 3.10 -24.10 -6.71
C THR A 200 4.19 -25.00 -6.12
N LEU A 201 4.92 -24.50 -5.12
CA LEU A 201 6.04 -25.20 -4.48
C LEU A 201 5.70 -25.79 -3.10
N LEU A 202 4.46 -25.69 -2.66
CA LEU A 202 4.02 -26.34 -1.44
C LEU A 202 4.11 -27.87 -1.60
N ARG A 203 4.84 -28.49 -0.69
CA ARG A 203 5.01 -29.94 -0.55
C ARG A 203 5.03 -30.30 0.93
N GLU A 204 4.92 -31.55 1.28
CA GLU A 204 4.80 -32.00 2.66
C GLU A 204 5.85 -31.42 3.59
N GLU A 205 7.13 -31.50 3.23
CA GLU A 205 8.25 -30.96 4.00
C GLU A 205 8.09 -29.46 4.33
N ILE A 206 7.62 -28.66 3.34
CA ILE A 206 7.42 -27.23 3.52
C ILE A 206 6.21 -26.95 4.40
N ILE A 207 5.13 -27.69 4.21
CA ILE A 207 3.91 -27.59 5.01
C ILE A 207 4.17 -27.98 6.45
N ASP A 208 4.90 -29.07 6.69
CA ASP A 208 5.26 -29.52 8.03
C ASP A 208 6.09 -28.44 8.74
N TRP A 209 7.09 -27.86 8.07
CA TRP A 209 7.84 -26.74 8.62
C TRP A 209 6.95 -25.51 8.94
N ILE A 210 6.00 -25.16 8.07
CA ILE A 210 5.03 -24.07 8.29
C ILE A 210 4.23 -24.35 9.57
N VAL A 211 3.72 -25.56 9.72
CA VAL A 211 2.90 -25.99 10.87
C VAL A 211 3.71 -26.01 12.16
N GLU A 212 4.88 -26.63 12.15
CA GLU A 212 5.79 -26.73 13.30
C GLU A 212 6.22 -25.35 13.80
N ASN A 213 6.46 -24.44 12.87
CA ASN A 213 6.89 -23.08 13.17
C ASN A 213 5.74 -22.08 13.28
N ASP A 214 4.50 -22.53 13.27
CA ASP A 214 3.32 -21.66 13.38
C ASP A 214 3.39 -20.41 12.47
N VAL A 215 3.77 -20.62 11.19
CA VAL A 215 3.91 -19.52 10.21
C VAL A 215 2.57 -19.24 9.55
N GLY A 216 2.11 -18.00 9.60
CA GLY A 216 0.92 -17.55 8.87
C GLY A 216 1.13 -17.65 7.35
N VAL A 217 0.11 -18.10 6.61
CA VAL A 217 0.21 -18.29 5.15
C VAL A 217 -0.86 -17.49 4.43
N THR A 218 -0.43 -16.73 3.42
CA THR A 218 -1.31 -16.13 2.42
C THR A 218 -1.03 -16.76 1.07
N VAL A 219 -2.06 -17.35 0.48
CA VAL A 219 -1.98 -17.99 -0.83
C VAL A 219 -2.51 -17.05 -1.91
N SER A 220 -1.75 -16.89 -2.98
CA SER A 220 -2.16 -16.10 -4.15
C SER A 220 -2.99 -16.96 -5.09
N MET A 221 -4.33 -16.81 -5.08
CA MET A 221 -5.26 -17.56 -5.92
C MET A 221 -6.41 -16.65 -6.37
N ASP A 222 -6.69 -16.61 -7.66
CA ASP A 222 -7.66 -15.66 -8.24
C ASP A 222 -9.08 -16.25 -8.39
N GLY A 223 -9.29 -17.49 -8.03
CA GLY A 223 -10.59 -18.14 -8.10
C GLY A 223 -10.57 -19.55 -8.68
N GLY A 224 -11.59 -19.92 -9.44
CA GLY A 224 -11.69 -21.19 -10.14
C GLY A 224 -10.66 -21.36 -11.24
N LYS A 225 -10.67 -22.54 -11.91
CA LYS A 225 -9.65 -22.88 -12.92
C LYS A 225 -9.56 -21.86 -14.03
N GLU A 226 -10.68 -21.40 -14.55
CA GLU A 226 -10.70 -20.44 -15.66
C GLU A 226 -10.04 -19.11 -15.27
N GLN A 227 -10.40 -18.55 -14.10
CA GLN A 227 -9.84 -17.29 -13.60
C GLN A 227 -8.35 -17.43 -13.27
N GLN A 228 -7.99 -18.53 -12.61
CA GLN A 228 -6.59 -18.78 -12.23
C GLN A 228 -5.71 -18.95 -13.47
N ASP A 229 -6.07 -19.82 -14.39
CA ASP A 229 -5.26 -20.18 -15.54
C ASP A 229 -5.24 -19.11 -16.63
N ARG A 230 -6.20 -18.18 -16.62
CA ARG A 230 -6.20 -17.03 -17.53
C ARG A 230 -5.01 -16.10 -17.32
N PHE A 231 -4.56 -15.93 -16.09
CA PHE A 231 -3.57 -14.91 -15.74
C PHE A 231 -2.36 -15.45 -14.98
N ARG A 232 -2.51 -16.51 -14.18
CA ARG A 232 -1.44 -17.09 -13.38
C ARG A 232 -0.88 -18.32 -14.08
N VAL A 233 -0.07 -18.06 -15.10
CA VAL A 233 0.53 -19.09 -15.94
C VAL A 233 2.00 -19.34 -15.58
N PHE A 234 2.49 -20.54 -15.88
CA PHE A 234 3.91 -20.82 -15.88
C PHE A 234 4.62 -20.13 -17.08
N ASN A 235 5.95 -20.08 -17.05
CA ASN A 235 6.74 -19.48 -18.14
C ASN A 235 6.52 -20.15 -19.52
N ASN A 236 6.00 -21.37 -19.54
CA ASN A 236 5.63 -22.10 -20.77
C ASN A 236 4.17 -21.88 -21.21
N GLY A 237 3.44 -20.97 -20.55
CA GLY A 237 2.05 -20.65 -20.84
C GLY A 237 1.02 -21.63 -20.23
N MET A 238 1.43 -22.68 -19.55
CA MET A 238 0.50 -23.61 -18.88
C MET A 238 -0.15 -22.94 -17.68
N GLY A 239 -1.44 -23.20 -17.45
CA GLY A 239 -2.16 -22.75 -16.27
C GLY A 239 -1.62 -23.38 -14.98
N SER A 240 -1.79 -22.68 -13.86
CA SER A 240 -1.26 -23.12 -12.57
C SER A 240 -2.28 -23.82 -11.67
N TYR A 241 -3.57 -23.79 -11.99
CA TYR A 241 -4.65 -24.26 -11.13
C TYR A 241 -4.50 -25.73 -10.70
N ASP A 242 -4.23 -26.61 -11.66
CA ASP A 242 -4.16 -28.05 -11.40
C ASP A 242 -2.96 -28.45 -10.52
N VAL A 243 -1.96 -27.57 -10.42
CA VAL A 243 -0.82 -27.73 -9.49
C VAL A 243 -1.14 -27.10 -8.13
N VAL A 244 -1.75 -25.91 -8.14
CA VAL A 244 -1.96 -25.10 -6.93
C VAL A 244 -3.07 -25.70 -6.05
N LEU A 245 -4.19 -26.14 -6.64
CA LEU A 245 -5.34 -26.61 -5.86
C LEU A 245 -5.04 -27.82 -4.96
N PRO A 246 -4.38 -28.90 -5.43
CA PRO A 246 -3.99 -30.00 -4.55
C PRO A 246 -3.08 -29.57 -3.40
N ASN A 247 -2.12 -28.68 -3.69
CA ASN A 247 -1.18 -28.16 -2.70
C ASN A 247 -1.88 -27.32 -1.63
N ILE A 248 -2.87 -26.49 -2.02
CA ILE A 248 -3.69 -25.73 -1.06
C ILE A 248 -4.53 -26.67 -0.19
N ARG A 249 -5.13 -27.70 -0.76
CA ARG A 249 -5.90 -28.69 0.00
C ARG A 249 -5.03 -29.37 1.05
N MET A 250 -3.85 -29.82 0.68
CA MET A 250 -2.89 -30.41 1.61
C MET A 250 -2.49 -29.43 2.72
N LEU A 251 -2.26 -28.15 2.40
CA LEU A 251 -2.00 -27.10 3.38
C LEU A 251 -3.17 -26.96 4.35
N LEU A 252 -4.41 -26.83 3.85
CA LEU A 252 -5.61 -26.64 4.66
C LEU A 252 -5.92 -27.84 5.56
N GLU A 253 -5.58 -29.06 5.15
CA GLU A 253 -5.74 -30.26 5.96
C GLU A 253 -4.79 -30.29 7.16
N ARG A 254 -3.57 -29.79 7.01
CA ARG A 254 -2.50 -29.86 8.02
C ARG A 254 -2.40 -28.58 8.87
N HIS A 255 -2.57 -27.41 8.27
CA HIS A 255 -2.41 -26.13 8.95
C HIS A 255 -3.73 -25.65 9.58
N ARG A 256 -4.02 -26.13 10.80
CA ARG A 256 -5.28 -25.89 11.54
C ARG A 256 -5.20 -24.82 12.61
N ARG A 257 -3.99 -24.34 12.95
CA ARG A 257 -3.78 -23.39 14.05
C ARG A 257 -4.16 -21.96 13.67
N ARG A 258 -4.01 -21.61 12.38
CA ARG A 258 -4.27 -20.28 11.85
C ARG A 258 -5.12 -20.36 10.58
N PRO A 259 -5.91 -19.32 10.31
CA PRO A 259 -6.56 -19.22 9.01
C PRO A 259 -5.52 -19.03 7.91
N VAL A 260 -5.70 -19.69 6.79
CA VAL A 260 -4.95 -19.45 5.56
C VAL A 260 -5.62 -18.31 4.79
N GLY A 261 -4.88 -17.21 4.57
CA GLY A 261 -5.38 -16.08 3.79
C GLY A 261 -5.37 -16.39 2.29
N ALA A 262 -6.38 -15.89 1.59
CA ALA A 262 -6.40 -15.86 0.12
C ALA A 262 -6.15 -14.44 -0.39
N ARG A 263 -5.20 -14.28 -1.32
CA ARG A 263 -4.91 -13.01 -1.99
C ARG A 263 -5.39 -13.10 -3.43
N VAL A 264 -6.43 -12.34 -3.74
CA VAL A 264 -7.08 -12.30 -5.04
C VAL A 264 -6.77 -10.95 -5.71
N LYS A 265 -6.43 -10.96 -6.99
CA LYS A 265 -6.35 -9.76 -7.81
C LYS A 265 -7.71 -9.46 -8.44
N ILE A 266 -8.28 -8.30 -8.09
CA ILE A 266 -9.55 -7.81 -8.65
C ILE A 266 -9.25 -6.69 -9.65
N GLY A 267 -10.16 -6.44 -10.59
CA GLY A 267 -10.02 -5.43 -11.63
C GLY A 267 -9.92 -6.06 -13.01
N ARG A 268 -8.99 -5.64 -13.87
CA ARG A 268 -8.85 -6.21 -15.23
C ARG A 268 -8.72 -7.73 -15.29
N ALA A 269 -8.33 -8.37 -14.18
CA ALA A 269 -8.27 -9.81 -14.06
C ALA A 269 -9.65 -10.49 -13.96
N HIS A 270 -10.71 -9.75 -13.66
CA HIS A 270 -12.05 -10.28 -13.36
C HIS A 270 -13.17 -9.60 -14.15
N VAL A 271 -12.83 -8.70 -15.08
CA VAL A 271 -13.78 -8.01 -15.95
C VAL A 271 -13.75 -8.58 -17.36
#